data_b7aee3e133e24e242595363ff519aef9
#
_entry.id   b7aee3e133e24e242595363ff519aef9
#
_cell.length_a   1.000
_cell.length_b   1.000
_cell.length_c   1.000
_cell.angle_alpha   90.00
_cell.angle_beta   90.00
_cell.angle_gamma   90.00
#
_symmetry.space_group_name_H-M   'P 1'
#
loop_
_entity.id
_entity.type
_entity.pdbx_description
1 polymer ?
#
loop_
_entity_poly.entity_id
_entity_poly.type
_entity_poly.pdbx_seq_one_letter_code
_entity_poly.pdbx_strand_id
1 'polypeptide(L)'
;METKFNFNSQICTTREQSDRLLSLGLKKETADMFHAAIHIGTKIVGYQVSPIYNEYNFEIFPDDIPAWSLNRLWELTPKVIFTKPSLYLAMCENSVIYCAGDNNEEYEQSFSRQVSLYDNIIDCIKWLIKEGYFNEEYLV
;
A
#
# COMPACT_ATOMS: atom_id res chain seq x y z
N MET A 1 13.09 -10.13 29.90
CA MET A 1 14.23 -10.59 29.11
C MET A 1 14.41 -9.67 27.91
N GLU A 2 15.53 -8.95 27.88
CA GLU A 2 15.83 -8.09 26.75
C GLU A 2 16.21 -8.93 25.55
N THR A 3 15.56 -8.67 24.41
CA THR A 3 15.95 -9.31 23.18
C THR A 3 17.22 -8.65 22.64
N LYS A 4 18.17 -9.46 22.21
CA LYS A 4 19.43 -9.02 21.63
C LYS A 4 19.24 -8.28 20.29
N PHE A 5 18.08 -8.46 19.67
CA PHE A 5 17.74 -7.88 18.39
C PHE A 5 16.50 -6.97 18.55
N ASN A 6 16.61 -5.77 18.03
CA ASN A 6 15.51 -4.80 18.08
C ASN A 6 15.10 -4.45 16.65
N PHE A 7 14.18 -5.25 16.12
CA PHE A 7 13.62 -5.04 14.80
C PHE A 7 12.36 -4.16 14.92
N ASN A 8 12.34 -3.09 14.17
CA ASN A 8 11.26 -2.10 14.21
C ASN A 8 10.72 -1.85 12.80
N SER A 9 10.40 -2.93 12.10
CA SER A 9 9.89 -2.87 10.74
C SER A 9 8.43 -2.44 10.73
N GLN A 10 8.10 -1.57 9.79
CA GLN A 10 6.71 -1.21 9.51
C GLN A 10 6.00 -2.42 8.88
N ILE A 11 4.84 -2.82 9.43
CA ILE A 11 4.10 -4.00 8.97
C ILE A 11 2.91 -3.67 8.07
N CYS A 12 2.46 -2.42 8.09
CA CYS A 12 1.38 -1.95 7.22
C CYS A 12 1.47 -0.43 7.08
N THR A 13 0.62 0.12 6.21
CA THR A 13 0.53 1.58 6.06
C THR A 13 0.20 2.24 7.41
N THR A 14 0.78 3.41 7.63
CA THR A 14 0.39 4.28 8.74
C THR A 14 -1.00 4.83 8.49
N ARG A 15 -1.60 5.46 9.53
CA ARG A 15 -2.91 6.12 9.35
C ARG A 15 -2.87 7.19 8.27
N GLU A 16 -1.80 7.96 8.19
CA GLU A 16 -1.60 9.00 7.17
C GLU A 16 -1.48 8.39 5.78
N GLN A 17 -0.71 7.32 5.64
CA GLN A 17 -0.57 6.59 4.38
C GLN A 17 -1.89 5.96 3.97
N SER A 18 -2.63 5.40 4.91
CA SER A 18 -3.96 4.83 4.66
C SER A 18 -4.94 5.90 4.17
N ASP A 19 -4.92 7.07 4.78
CA ASP A 19 -5.75 8.20 4.36
C ASP A 19 -5.43 8.63 2.92
N ARG A 20 -4.16 8.64 2.57
CA ARG A 20 -3.73 8.94 1.18
C ARG A 20 -4.30 7.92 0.19
N LEU A 21 -4.22 6.63 0.51
CA LEU A 21 -4.75 5.57 -0.36
C LEU A 21 -6.27 5.67 -0.50
N LEU A 22 -6.99 5.91 0.58
CA LEU A 22 -8.44 6.12 0.54
C LEU A 22 -8.79 7.36 -0.29
N SER A 23 -8.01 8.42 -0.17
CA SER A 23 -8.21 9.65 -0.96
C SER A 23 -7.97 9.43 -2.45
N LEU A 24 -7.11 8.48 -2.81
CA LEU A 24 -6.90 8.07 -4.20
C LEU A 24 -8.04 7.23 -4.74
N GLY A 25 -8.95 6.79 -3.90
CA GLY A 25 -10.12 6.01 -4.28
C GLY A 25 -10.01 4.51 -4.04
N LEU A 26 -8.97 4.02 -3.35
CA LEU A 26 -8.87 2.60 -3.03
C LEU A 26 -10.04 2.16 -2.16
N LYS A 27 -10.63 1.04 -2.53
CA LYS A 27 -11.68 0.41 -1.72
C LYS A 27 -11.09 -0.11 -0.42
N LYS A 28 -11.76 0.14 0.70
CA LYS A 28 -11.35 -0.40 2.00
C LYS A 28 -11.30 -1.94 2.01
N GLU A 29 -12.07 -2.58 1.18
CA GLU A 29 -12.13 -4.04 1.03
C GLU A 29 -10.84 -4.62 0.44
N THR A 30 -9.98 -3.79 -0.16
CA THR A 30 -8.67 -4.22 -0.64
C THR A 30 -7.62 -4.30 0.46
N ALA A 31 -7.92 -3.76 1.64
CA ALA A 31 -7.01 -3.79 2.78
C ALA A 31 -6.95 -5.20 3.40
N ASP A 32 -5.78 -5.56 3.91
CA ASP A 32 -5.57 -6.82 4.63
C ASP A 32 -5.32 -6.61 6.12
N MET A 33 -5.24 -5.36 6.55
CA MET A 33 -5.01 -4.98 7.94
C MET A 33 -5.87 -3.77 8.28
N PHE A 34 -5.91 -3.40 9.55
CA PHE A 34 -6.60 -2.20 10.00
C PHE A 34 -6.00 -1.67 11.29
N HIS A 35 -6.13 -0.36 11.49
CA HIS A 35 -5.88 0.29 12.77
C HIS A 35 -7.17 0.31 13.56
N ALA A 36 -7.25 -0.54 14.56
CA ALA A 36 -8.42 -0.64 15.42
C ALA A 36 -8.41 0.50 16.44
N ALA A 37 -9.48 1.28 16.48
CA ALA A 37 -9.62 2.35 17.44
C ALA A 37 -9.84 1.78 18.85
N ILE A 38 -9.09 2.27 19.81
CA ILE A 38 -9.21 1.92 21.22
C ILE A 38 -10.02 3.02 21.91
N HIS A 39 -11.16 2.63 22.50
CA HIS A 39 -12.07 3.56 23.12
C HIS A 39 -12.00 3.50 24.66
N ILE A 40 -12.11 4.67 25.31
CA ILE A 40 -12.52 4.80 26.70
C ILE A 40 -13.81 5.62 26.68
N GLY A 41 -14.95 4.95 26.93
CA GLY A 41 -16.25 5.55 26.72
C GLY A 41 -16.47 5.89 25.23
N THR A 42 -16.71 7.15 24.90
CA THR A 42 -16.88 7.61 23.52
C THR A 42 -15.60 8.19 22.92
N LYS A 43 -14.53 8.23 23.71
CA LYS A 43 -13.27 8.88 23.31
C LYS A 43 -12.28 7.84 22.76
N ILE A 44 -11.69 8.12 21.61
CA ILE A 44 -10.60 7.32 21.05
C ILE A 44 -9.30 7.73 21.74
N VAL A 45 -8.63 6.76 22.38
CA VAL A 45 -7.38 7.01 23.11
C VAL A 45 -6.15 6.44 22.39
N GLY A 46 -6.33 5.69 21.33
CA GLY A 46 -5.24 5.13 20.55
C GLY A 46 -5.73 4.18 19.48
N TYR A 47 -4.78 3.56 18.82
CA TYR A 47 -5.05 2.57 17.76
C TYR A 47 -4.13 1.38 17.93
N GLN A 48 -4.65 0.22 17.57
CA GLN A 48 -3.88 -1.03 17.55
C GLN A 48 -3.99 -1.65 16.16
N VAL A 49 -2.85 -2.03 15.59
CA VAL A 49 -2.82 -2.70 14.29
C VAL A 49 -3.29 -4.14 14.45
N SER A 50 -4.20 -4.55 13.59
CA SER A 50 -4.74 -5.91 13.55
C SER A 50 -4.88 -6.40 12.11
N PRO A 51 -4.60 -7.68 11.85
CA PRO A 51 -4.86 -8.26 10.54
C PRO A 51 -6.35 -8.57 10.36
N ILE A 52 -6.79 -8.59 9.10
CA ILE A 52 -8.12 -9.07 8.74
C ILE A 52 -7.99 -10.57 8.44
N TYR A 53 -8.54 -11.43 9.31
CA TYR A 53 -8.30 -12.87 9.26
C TYR A 53 -9.23 -13.64 8.32
N ASN A 54 -10.44 -13.14 8.07
CA ASN A 54 -11.40 -13.87 7.24
C ASN A 54 -12.45 -12.95 6.62
N GLU A 55 -13.25 -13.53 5.71
CA GLU A 55 -14.30 -12.83 4.98
C GLU A 55 -15.36 -12.20 5.87
N TYR A 56 -15.52 -12.68 7.10
CA TYR A 56 -16.54 -12.22 8.01
C TYR A 56 -16.11 -11.02 8.86
N ASN A 57 -14.81 -10.70 8.88
CA ASN A 57 -14.26 -9.59 9.66
C ASN A 57 -14.10 -8.31 8.84
N PHE A 58 -14.74 -8.25 7.68
CA PHE A 58 -14.73 -7.05 6.85
C PHE A 58 -15.56 -5.89 7.40
N GLU A 59 -16.29 -6.09 8.48
CA GLU A 59 -16.92 -4.98 9.16
C GLU A 59 -15.87 -4.23 9.97
N ILE A 60 -15.10 -3.40 9.26
CA ILE A 60 -14.31 -2.38 9.92
C ILE A 60 -15.30 -1.41 10.54
N PHE A 61 -15.24 -1.27 11.86
CA PHE A 61 -16.09 -0.31 12.56
C PHE A 61 -15.79 1.11 12.02
N PRO A 62 -16.77 2.05 12.09
CA PRO A 62 -16.59 3.38 11.50
C PRO A 62 -15.34 4.12 11.95
N ASP A 63 -14.86 3.87 13.18
CA ASP A 63 -13.69 4.52 13.72
C ASP A 63 -12.36 3.82 13.38
N ASP A 64 -12.45 2.61 12.82
CA ASP A 64 -11.27 1.86 12.41
C ASP A 64 -10.78 2.34 11.05
N ILE A 65 -9.48 2.25 10.82
CA ILE A 65 -8.86 2.73 9.60
C ILE A 65 -8.27 1.54 8.85
N PRO A 66 -8.69 1.29 7.60
CA PRO A 66 -8.09 0.23 6.80
C PRO A 66 -6.60 0.48 6.59
N ALA A 67 -5.84 -0.60 6.56
CA ALA A 67 -4.40 -0.54 6.35
C ALA A 67 -3.98 -1.65 5.40
N TRP A 68 -2.88 -1.43 4.71
CA TRP A 68 -2.36 -2.36 3.72
C TRP A 68 -0.94 -2.75 4.09
N SER A 69 -0.69 -4.06 4.14
CA SER A 69 0.68 -4.55 4.23
C SER A 69 1.42 -4.26 2.92
N LEU A 70 2.74 -4.29 2.96
CA LEU A 70 3.54 -4.12 1.75
C LEU A 70 3.20 -5.19 0.71
N ASN A 71 3.01 -6.42 1.16
CA ASN A 71 2.66 -7.52 0.28
C ASN A 71 1.31 -7.28 -0.42
N ARG A 72 0.31 -6.75 0.30
CA ARG A 72 -0.98 -6.41 -0.27
C ARG A 72 -0.86 -5.28 -1.29
N LEU A 73 -0.10 -4.24 -0.99
CA LEU A 73 0.15 -3.15 -1.94
C LEU A 73 0.82 -3.67 -3.21
N TRP A 74 1.75 -4.62 -3.06
CA TRP A 74 2.40 -5.29 -4.19
C TRP A 74 1.39 -6.09 -5.01
N GLU A 75 0.47 -6.83 -4.38
CA GLU A 75 -0.58 -7.59 -5.07
C GLU A 75 -1.51 -6.68 -5.88
N LEU A 76 -1.80 -5.48 -5.38
CA LEU A 76 -2.70 -4.55 -6.05
C LEU A 76 -2.06 -3.86 -7.25
N THR A 77 -0.73 -3.79 -7.32
CA THR A 77 -0.04 -3.14 -8.44
C THR A 77 0.12 -4.12 -9.59
N PRO A 78 -0.17 -3.69 -10.83
CA PRO A 78 0.04 -4.56 -11.99
C PRO A 78 1.52 -4.90 -12.15
N LYS A 79 1.82 -6.16 -12.39
CA LYS A 79 3.20 -6.64 -12.57
C LYS A 79 3.73 -6.32 -13.96
N VAL A 80 2.83 -6.18 -14.91
CA VAL A 80 3.14 -5.84 -16.30
C VAL A 80 2.16 -4.77 -16.76
N ILE A 81 2.67 -3.73 -17.39
CA ILE A 81 1.87 -2.74 -18.10
C ILE A 81 2.08 -3.01 -19.59
N PHE A 82 1.00 -3.36 -20.29
CA PHE A 82 1.03 -3.74 -21.71
C PHE A 82 1.01 -2.49 -22.61
N THR A 83 2.10 -1.76 -22.58
CA THR A 83 2.36 -0.64 -23.48
C THR A 83 3.37 -1.07 -24.56
N LYS A 84 3.85 -0.17 -25.35
CA LYS A 84 4.90 -0.43 -26.37
C LYS A 84 6.11 0.44 -26.09
N PRO A 85 7.17 -0.11 -25.46
CA PRO A 85 7.35 -1.47 -24.96
C PRO A 85 6.57 -1.74 -23.67
N SER A 86 6.33 -3.02 -23.37
CA SER A 86 5.75 -3.43 -22.09
C SER A 86 6.67 -3.09 -20.93
N LEU A 87 6.07 -2.68 -19.81
CA LEU A 87 6.80 -2.31 -18.60
C LEU A 87 6.58 -3.36 -17.51
N TYR A 88 7.65 -3.70 -16.81
CA TYR A 88 7.66 -4.72 -15.76
C TYR A 88 7.97 -4.09 -14.41
N LEU A 89 7.19 -4.49 -13.40
CA LEU A 89 7.35 -3.99 -12.04
C LEU A 89 8.53 -4.64 -11.35
N ALA A 90 9.35 -3.84 -10.69
CA ALA A 90 10.44 -4.30 -9.84
C ALA A 90 10.53 -3.43 -8.60
N MET A 91 10.97 -4.03 -7.49
CA MET A 91 11.35 -3.31 -6.28
C MET A 91 12.85 -3.44 -6.08
N CYS A 92 13.50 -2.33 -5.75
CA CYS A 92 14.92 -2.31 -5.48
C CYS A 92 15.19 -1.38 -4.30
N GLU A 93 15.61 -1.94 -3.18
CA GLU A 93 15.78 -1.21 -1.92
C GLU A 93 14.50 -0.48 -1.51
N ASN A 94 14.50 0.85 -1.56
CA ASN A 94 13.34 1.67 -1.24
C ASN A 94 12.59 2.14 -2.49
N SER A 95 12.99 1.68 -3.67
CA SER A 95 12.44 2.14 -4.95
C SER A 95 11.43 1.17 -5.53
N VAL A 96 10.41 1.70 -6.18
CA VAL A 96 9.47 0.95 -7.02
C VAL A 96 9.69 1.42 -8.45
N ILE A 97 9.88 0.49 -9.37
CA ILE A 97 10.29 0.83 -10.74
C ILE A 97 9.46 0.03 -11.72
N TYR A 98 9.00 0.70 -12.77
CA TYR A 98 8.52 0.05 -14.00
C TYR A 98 9.57 0.26 -15.08
N CYS A 99 10.07 -0.81 -15.64
CA CYS A 99 11.11 -0.76 -16.66
C CYS A 99 10.81 -1.71 -17.82
N ALA A 100 11.34 -1.38 -18.99
CA ALA A 100 11.23 -2.23 -20.16
C ALA A 100 12.12 -3.46 -20.01
N GLY A 101 11.60 -4.63 -20.44
CA GLY A 101 12.28 -5.91 -20.23
C GLY A 101 13.43 -6.23 -21.19
N ASP A 102 13.74 -5.36 -22.15
CA ASP A 102 14.71 -5.59 -23.22
C ASP A 102 15.96 -4.69 -23.13
N ASN A 103 16.38 -4.33 -21.93
CA ASN A 103 17.53 -3.46 -21.67
C ASN A 103 17.40 -2.04 -22.25
N ASN A 104 16.20 -1.62 -22.59
CA ASN A 104 15.98 -0.28 -23.10
C ASN A 104 15.74 0.68 -21.92
N GLU A 105 16.83 1.22 -21.38
CA GLU A 105 16.80 2.13 -20.24
C GLU A 105 16.04 3.44 -20.48
N GLU A 106 15.66 3.73 -21.72
CA GLU A 106 14.90 4.93 -22.07
C GLU A 106 13.47 4.93 -21.52
N TYR A 107 12.97 3.78 -21.10
CA TYR A 107 11.61 3.62 -20.58
C TYR A 107 11.63 3.12 -19.15
N GLU A 108 11.96 4.00 -18.23
CA GLU A 108 11.96 3.73 -16.81
C GLU A 108 11.08 4.76 -16.09
N GLN A 109 10.10 4.28 -15.33
CA GLN A 109 9.34 5.10 -14.40
C GLN A 109 9.70 4.66 -12.98
N SER A 110 10.36 5.52 -12.26
CA SER A 110 10.90 5.22 -10.93
C SER A 110 10.21 6.04 -9.85
N PHE A 111 9.93 5.40 -8.73
CA PHE A 111 9.36 6.02 -7.53
C PHE A 111 10.33 5.81 -6.38
N SER A 112 11.18 6.80 -6.12
CA SER A 112 12.27 6.72 -5.16
C SER A 112 12.47 8.01 -4.36
N ARG A 113 11.54 8.96 -4.48
CA ARG A 113 11.65 10.27 -3.84
C ARG A 113 11.50 10.25 -2.33
N GLN A 114 10.74 9.27 -1.83
CA GLN A 114 10.46 9.14 -0.42
C GLN A 114 11.50 8.25 0.25
N VAL A 115 11.66 8.41 1.56
CA VAL A 115 12.53 7.56 2.36
C VAL A 115 11.89 6.18 2.58
N SER A 116 10.57 6.16 2.76
CA SER A 116 9.81 4.95 3.00
C SER A 116 9.40 4.27 1.70
N LEU A 117 9.61 2.95 1.62
CA LEU A 117 9.12 2.14 0.51
C LEU A 117 7.59 2.21 0.39
N TYR A 118 6.88 2.28 1.54
CA TYR A 118 5.42 2.45 1.54
C TYR A 118 5.00 3.73 0.82
N ASP A 119 5.66 4.85 1.12
CA ASP A 119 5.36 6.12 0.46
C ASP A 119 5.67 6.06 -1.04
N ASN A 120 6.75 5.39 -1.42
CA ASN A 120 7.11 5.24 -2.83
C ASN A 120 6.10 4.37 -3.58
N ILE A 121 5.60 3.30 -2.98
CA ILE A 121 4.58 2.47 -3.64
C ILE A 121 3.23 3.21 -3.72
N ILE A 122 2.91 4.06 -2.75
CA ILE A 122 1.72 4.91 -2.81
C ILE A 122 1.84 5.93 -3.95
N ASP A 123 3.01 6.55 -4.12
CA ASP A 123 3.27 7.43 -5.26
C ASP A 123 3.13 6.68 -6.60
N CYS A 124 3.59 5.44 -6.64
CA CYS A 124 3.43 4.55 -7.79
C CYS A 124 1.95 4.29 -8.09
N ILE A 125 1.17 3.94 -7.08
CA ILE A 125 -0.28 3.69 -7.22
C ILE A 125 -0.98 4.95 -7.72
N LYS A 126 -0.63 6.12 -7.18
CA LYS A 126 -1.17 7.41 -7.65
C LYS A 126 -0.91 7.61 -9.14
N TRP A 127 0.30 7.33 -9.59
CA TRP A 127 0.67 7.42 -10.99
C TRP A 127 -0.12 6.42 -11.84
N LEU A 128 -0.24 5.17 -11.38
CA LEU A 128 -0.99 4.12 -12.09
C LEU A 128 -2.46 4.51 -12.27
N ILE A 129 -3.07 5.08 -11.25
CA ILE A 129 -4.47 5.55 -11.31
C ILE A 129 -4.58 6.69 -12.33
N LYS A 130 -3.68 7.66 -12.26
CA LYS A 130 -3.68 8.83 -13.16
C LYS A 130 -3.52 8.41 -14.62
N GLU A 131 -2.66 7.45 -14.91
CA GLU A 131 -2.38 6.98 -16.26
C GLU A 131 -3.39 5.92 -16.76
N GLY A 132 -4.30 5.47 -15.89
CA GLY A 132 -5.29 4.49 -16.27
C GLY A 132 -4.80 3.04 -16.31
N TYR A 133 -3.70 2.74 -15.63
CA TYR A 133 -3.11 1.40 -15.59
C TYR A 133 -3.51 0.59 -14.34
N PHE A 134 -4.17 1.23 -13.38
CA PHE A 134 -4.60 0.55 -12.16
C PHE A 134 -5.92 -0.18 -12.39
N ASN A 135 -6.09 -1.34 -11.75
CA ASN A 135 -7.32 -2.11 -11.86
C ASN A 135 -8.49 -1.35 -11.22
N GLU A 136 -9.47 -0.97 -12.03
CA GLU A 136 -10.65 -0.20 -11.60
C GLU A 136 -11.51 -0.95 -10.58
N GLU A 137 -11.43 -2.28 -10.53
CA GLU A 137 -12.17 -3.07 -9.55
C GLU A 137 -11.74 -2.78 -8.11
N TYR A 138 -10.53 -2.28 -7.92
CA TYR A 138 -10.00 -1.90 -6.62
C TYR A 138 -10.37 -0.48 -6.20
N LEU A 139 -11.03 0.27 -7.07
CA LEU A 139 -11.37 1.68 -6.85
C LEU A 139 -12.88 1.87 -6.64
N VAL A 140 -13.21 2.82 -5.75
CA VAL A 140 -14.61 3.24 -5.54
C VAL A 140 -15.16 4.00 -6.73
#